data_fab9a9b6b0cd569c6496d6ed1e2da67d
#
_entry.id   fab9a9b6b0cd569c6496d6ed1e2da67d
#
_cell.length_a   1.000
_cell.length_b   1.000
_cell.length_c   1.000
_cell.angle_alpha   90.00
_cell.angle_beta   90.00
_cell.angle_gamma   90.00
#
_symmetry.space_group_name_H-M   'P 1'
#
loop_
_entity.id
_entity.type
_entity.pdbx_description
1 polymer ?
#
loop_
_entity_poly.entity_id
_entity_poly.type
_entity_poly.pdbx_seq_one_letter_code
_entity_poly.pdbx_strand_id
1 'polypeptide(L)'
;MVYDPSGGYGHPDHIQVHRVGVRWASAAGGVPVRWVTMNRDAIRSAIDRAVDEFASGEATWADEEMLELRRQRAEVDTFGMADAEITHAVDVTAVISRKRDAIRAHASQVAADSFFLAMPDETFAATFGTEWFVDPGRPRNGRTQSDDLLLA
;
A
#
# COMPACT_ATOMS: atom_id res chain seq x y z
N MET A 1 -1.67 -10.44 11.73
CA MET A 1 -1.30 -9.59 10.59
C MET A 1 -0.22 -8.62 11.05
N VAL A 2 0.84 -8.37 10.26
CA VAL A 2 1.93 -7.45 10.56
C VAL A 2 2.31 -6.68 9.30
N TYR A 3 3.14 -5.64 9.39
CA TYR A 3 3.71 -5.00 8.21
C TYR A 3 4.68 -5.92 7.47
N ASP A 4 4.98 -5.62 6.21
CA ASP A 4 6.06 -6.25 5.47
C ASP A 4 7.44 -5.96 6.09
N PRO A 5 8.52 -6.63 5.66
CA PRO A 5 9.86 -6.44 6.25
C PRO A 5 10.40 -5.01 6.14
N SER A 6 9.96 -4.24 5.13
CA SER A 6 10.35 -2.84 4.95
C SER A 6 9.53 -1.87 5.80
N GLY A 7 8.46 -2.34 6.46
CA GLY A 7 7.54 -1.49 7.20
C GLY A 7 6.63 -0.64 6.31
N GLY A 8 6.31 -1.16 5.12
CA GLY A 8 5.50 -0.49 4.11
C GLY A 8 6.28 0.62 3.39
N TYR A 9 6.48 1.74 4.03
CA TYR A 9 7.22 2.91 3.51
C TYR A 9 8.49 3.23 4.33
N GLY A 10 9.06 2.26 5.00
CA GLY A 10 10.31 2.43 5.74
C GLY A 10 10.16 2.96 7.17
N HIS A 11 8.94 3.04 7.71
CA HIS A 11 8.74 3.56 9.07
C HIS A 11 9.38 2.63 10.12
N PRO A 12 10.25 3.14 11.01
CA PRO A 12 10.98 2.29 11.97
C PRO A 12 10.06 1.49 12.90
N ASP A 13 8.94 2.07 13.35
CA ASP A 13 7.98 1.37 14.22
C ASP A 13 7.28 0.23 13.48
N HIS A 14 6.95 0.41 12.19
CA HIS A 14 6.35 -0.64 11.37
C HIS A 14 7.33 -1.80 11.16
N ILE A 15 8.61 -1.50 10.95
CA ILE A 15 9.67 -2.52 10.87
C ILE A 15 9.76 -3.29 12.19
N GLN A 16 9.65 -2.62 13.34
CA GLN A 16 9.65 -3.31 14.63
C GLN A 16 8.39 -4.17 14.84
N VAL A 17 7.21 -3.69 14.44
CA VAL A 17 5.97 -4.49 14.45
C VAL A 17 6.14 -5.77 13.63
N HIS A 18 6.75 -5.68 12.44
CA HIS A 18 7.08 -6.86 11.64
C HIS A 18 7.98 -7.83 12.42
N ARG A 19 9.12 -7.36 12.92
CA ARG A 19 10.14 -8.19 13.62
C ARG A 19 9.57 -8.88 14.85
N VAL A 20 8.84 -8.13 15.66
CA VAL A 20 8.23 -8.65 16.90
C VAL A 20 7.13 -9.65 16.57
N GLY A 21 6.24 -9.32 15.63
CA GLY A 21 5.10 -10.16 15.28
C GLY A 21 5.52 -11.49 14.64
N VAL A 22 6.48 -11.48 13.73
CA VAL A 22 7.02 -12.71 13.11
C VAL A 22 7.72 -13.58 14.15
N ARG A 23 8.54 -12.97 15.01
CA ARG A 23 9.24 -13.70 16.09
C ARG A 23 8.27 -14.31 17.09
N TRP A 24 7.25 -13.55 17.49
CA TRP A 24 6.22 -14.04 18.40
C TRP A 24 5.44 -15.20 17.77
N ALA A 25 5.01 -15.09 16.53
CA ALA A 25 4.25 -16.12 15.84
C ALA A 25 5.04 -17.44 15.74
N SER A 26 6.34 -17.36 15.48
CA SER A 26 7.24 -18.50 15.48
C SER A 26 7.34 -19.14 16.88
N ALA A 27 7.52 -18.34 17.93
CA ALA A 27 7.62 -18.82 19.32
C ALA A 27 6.29 -19.39 19.83
N ALA A 28 5.15 -18.92 19.31
CA ALA A 28 3.80 -19.40 19.66
C ALA A 28 3.36 -20.67 18.90
N GLY A 29 4.29 -21.43 18.34
CA GLY A 29 3.99 -22.68 17.66
C GLY A 29 3.73 -22.54 16.15
N GLY A 30 4.20 -21.45 15.53
CA GLY A 30 4.09 -21.24 14.09
C GLY A 30 2.72 -20.70 13.65
N VAL A 31 2.17 -19.77 14.42
CA VAL A 31 0.93 -19.08 14.04
C VAL A 31 1.08 -18.43 12.66
N PRO A 32 0.15 -18.67 11.72
CA PRO A 32 0.23 -18.07 10.39
C PRO A 32 0.26 -16.54 10.45
N VAL A 33 1.16 -15.92 9.69
CA VAL A 33 1.32 -14.46 9.62
C VAL A 33 1.07 -14.00 8.19
N ARG A 34 0.32 -12.92 8.05
CA ARG A 34 0.15 -12.20 6.78
C ARG A 34 0.80 -10.83 6.92
N TRP A 35 1.57 -10.45 5.90
CA TRP A 35 2.19 -9.14 5.82
C TRP A 35 1.30 -8.19 5.02
N VAL A 36 0.88 -7.09 5.62
CA VAL A 36 0.29 -5.99 4.87
C VAL A 36 1.41 -5.24 4.16
N THR A 37 1.20 -4.91 2.89
CA THR A 37 2.20 -4.23 2.06
C THR A 37 1.55 -3.24 1.10
N MET A 38 2.37 -2.54 0.32
CA MET A 38 1.96 -1.75 -0.84
C MET A 38 2.52 -2.41 -2.10
N ASN A 39 1.76 -2.36 -3.20
CA ASN A 39 2.23 -2.87 -4.49
C ASN A 39 3.10 -1.79 -5.15
N ARG A 40 4.41 -1.95 -5.06
CA ARG A 40 5.42 -1.03 -5.61
C ARG A 40 5.25 -0.82 -7.12
N ASP A 41 5.00 -1.89 -7.85
CA ASP A 41 4.89 -1.81 -9.30
C ASP A 41 3.60 -1.12 -9.74
N ALA A 42 2.51 -1.28 -8.99
CA ALA A 42 1.26 -0.55 -9.21
C ALA A 42 1.44 0.95 -8.94
N ILE A 43 2.11 1.31 -7.83
CA ILE A 43 2.42 2.72 -7.51
C ILE A 43 3.29 3.34 -8.59
N ARG A 44 4.36 2.65 -9.00
CA ARG A 44 5.26 3.09 -10.08
C ARG A 44 4.48 3.36 -11.37
N SER A 45 3.64 2.41 -11.78
CA SER A 45 2.83 2.52 -12.99
C SER A 45 1.81 3.66 -12.92
N ALA A 46 1.26 3.95 -11.73
CA ALA A 46 0.35 5.06 -11.54
C ALA A 46 1.07 6.41 -11.68
N ILE A 47 2.26 6.54 -11.10
CA ILE A 47 3.08 7.75 -11.21
C ILE A 47 3.54 7.95 -12.68
N ASP A 48 4.02 6.90 -13.34
CA ASP A 48 4.48 6.98 -14.72
C ASP A 48 3.33 7.44 -15.64
N ARG A 49 2.09 6.91 -15.48
CA ARG A 49 0.91 7.40 -16.22
C ARG A 49 0.60 8.87 -15.96
N ALA A 50 0.63 9.31 -14.70
CA ALA A 50 0.37 10.71 -14.37
C ALA A 50 1.39 11.66 -15.02
N VAL A 51 2.66 11.24 -15.08
CA VAL A 51 3.73 12.00 -15.76
C VAL A 51 3.48 12.05 -17.28
N ASP A 52 3.05 10.95 -17.90
CA ASP A 52 2.75 10.88 -19.32
C ASP A 52 1.52 11.73 -19.70
N GLU A 53 0.46 11.70 -18.90
CA GLU A 53 -0.75 12.53 -19.07
C GLU A 53 -0.43 14.02 -18.98
N PHE A 54 0.48 14.41 -18.09
CA PHE A 54 0.97 15.79 -18.04
C PHE A 54 1.78 16.15 -19.30
N ALA A 55 2.68 15.27 -19.72
CA ALA A 55 3.54 15.51 -20.89
C ALA A 55 2.73 15.60 -22.19
N SER A 56 1.61 14.87 -22.30
CA SER A 56 0.69 14.93 -23.45
C SER A 56 -0.25 16.13 -23.43
N GLY A 57 -0.33 16.87 -22.31
CA GLY A 57 -1.25 17.99 -22.11
C GLY A 57 -2.70 17.56 -21.80
N GLU A 58 -2.91 16.27 -21.51
CA GLU A 58 -4.21 15.74 -21.08
C GLU A 58 -4.55 16.12 -19.65
N ALA A 59 -3.52 16.40 -18.83
CA ALA A 59 -3.68 16.90 -17.48
C ALA A 59 -2.88 18.19 -17.27
N THR A 60 -3.45 19.11 -16.48
CA THR A 60 -2.76 20.33 -16.04
C THR A 60 -2.45 20.20 -14.56
N TRP A 61 -1.17 20.14 -14.23
CA TRP A 61 -0.65 20.08 -12.87
C TRP A 61 0.14 21.34 -12.57
N ALA A 62 0.18 21.76 -11.33
CA ALA A 62 1.12 22.79 -10.93
C ALA A 62 2.56 22.22 -10.97
N ASP A 63 3.55 23.07 -11.23
CA ASP A 63 4.97 22.67 -11.28
C ASP A 63 5.42 21.97 -9.99
N GLU A 64 4.88 22.40 -8.86
CA GLU A 64 5.17 21.80 -7.55
C GLU A 64 4.62 20.37 -7.43
N GLU A 65 3.43 20.10 -7.97
CA GLU A 65 2.82 18.76 -7.97
C GLU A 65 3.64 17.80 -8.85
N MET A 66 4.09 18.28 -10.01
CA MET A 66 4.96 17.48 -10.88
C MET A 66 6.32 17.19 -10.25
N LEU A 67 6.90 18.15 -9.53
CA LEU A 67 8.15 17.94 -8.81
C LEU A 67 7.97 16.89 -7.70
N GLU A 68 6.85 16.93 -6.99
CA GLU A 68 6.52 15.95 -5.95
C GLU A 68 6.32 14.54 -6.54
N LEU A 69 5.60 14.39 -7.66
CA LEU A 69 5.47 13.11 -8.35
C LEU A 69 6.82 12.52 -8.77
N ARG A 70 7.73 13.34 -9.28
CA ARG A 70 9.09 12.90 -9.64
C ARG A 70 9.89 12.46 -8.43
N ARG A 71 9.72 13.13 -7.29
CA ARG A 71 10.36 12.73 -6.02
C ARG A 71 9.81 11.38 -5.56
N GLN A 72 8.48 11.22 -5.52
CA GLN A 72 7.83 9.96 -5.15
C GLN A 72 8.27 8.83 -6.08
N ARG A 73 8.43 9.11 -7.37
CA ARG A 73 8.94 8.14 -8.34
C ARG A 73 10.36 7.66 -8.01
N ALA A 74 11.21 8.55 -7.55
CA ALA A 74 12.58 8.21 -7.16
C ALA A 74 12.63 7.37 -5.86
N GLU A 75 11.66 7.59 -4.96
CA GLU A 75 11.60 6.91 -3.67
C GLU A 75 10.80 5.60 -3.70
N VAL A 76 10.00 5.36 -4.75
CA VAL A 76 9.09 4.22 -4.82
C VAL A 76 9.78 2.86 -4.64
N ASP A 77 11.06 2.75 -5.00
CA ASP A 77 11.83 1.51 -4.85
C ASP A 77 12.10 1.12 -3.39
N THR A 78 11.88 2.04 -2.46
CA THR A 78 12.00 1.80 -1.01
C THR A 78 10.68 1.36 -0.37
N PHE A 79 9.55 1.43 -1.11
CA PHE A 79 8.22 1.13 -0.60
C PHE A 79 7.78 -0.29 -0.91
N GLY A 80 7.04 -0.90 0.01
CA GLY A 80 6.31 -2.12 -0.19
C GLY A 80 7.10 -3.24 -0.86
N MET A 81 6.38 -4.04 -1.65
CA MET A 81 6.94 -5.21 -2.32
C MET A 81 6.62 -5.20 -3.82
N ALA A 82 7.42 -5.91 -4.61
CA ALA A 82 7.15 -6.08 -6.04
C ALA A 82 5.87 -6.91 -6.25
N ASP A 83 5.14 -6.64 -7.34
CA ASP A 83 3.90 -7.35 -7.68
C ASP A 83 4.07 -8.89 -7.67
N ALA A 84 5.20 -9.37 -8.16
CA ALA A 84 5.52 -10.81 -8.19
C ALA A 84 5.70 -11.45 -6.80
N GLU A 85 5.87 -10.64 -5.76
CA GLU A 85 6.02 -11.10 -4.37
C GLU A 85 4.69 -11.10 -3.60
N ILE A 86 3.68 -10.40 -4.13
CA ILE A 86 2.36 -10.25 -3.51
C ILE A 86 1.54 -11.52 -3.76
N THR A 87 0.94 -12.05 -2.71
CA THR A 87 0.13 -13.27 -2.77
C THR A 87 -1.37 -13.02 -2.77
N HIS A 88 -1.82 -11.87 -2.24
CA HIS A 88 -3.23 -11.51 -2.15
C HIS A 88 -3.45 -10.05 -2.52
N ALA A 89 -4.53 -9.81 -3.27
CA ALA A 89 -5.07 -8.49 -3.56
C ALA A 89 -6.55 -8.50 -3.21
N VAL A 90 -6.93 -7.72 -2.21
CA VAL A 90 -8.30 -7.68 -1.70
C VAL A 90 -8.96 -6.39 -2.17
N ASP A 91 -10.02 -6.52 -2.97
CA ASP A 91 -10.86 -5.39 -3.34
C ASP A 91 -11.68 -4.92 -2.13
N VAL A 92 -11.43 -3.69 -1.70
CA VAL A 92 -12.13 -3.05 -0.58
C VAL A 92 -12.98 -1.86 -1.02
N THR A 93 -13.26 -1.73 -2.32
CA THR A 93 -14.05 -0.63 -2.86
C THR A 93 -15.44 -0.53 -2.24
N ALA A 94 -16.07 -1.67 -1.94
CA ALA A 94 -17.37 -1.72 -1.28
C ALA A 94 -17.39 -1.10 0.13
N VAL A 95 -16.22 -0.96 0.77
CA VAL A 95 -16.05 -0.39 2.12
C VAL A 95 -15.12 0.80 2.16
N ILE A 96 -14.83 1.40 1.02
CA ILE A 96 -13.82 2.44 0.87
C ILE A 96 -14.12 3.68 1.73
N SER A 97 -15.37 4.04 1.92
CA SER A 97 -15.79 5.13 2.80
C SER A 97 -15.40 4.87 4.26
N ARG A 98 -15.58 3.62 4.74
CA ARG A 98 -15.16 3.22 6.10
C ARG A 98 -13.65 3.28 6.26
N LYS A 99 -12.91 2.90 5.21
CA LYS A 99 -11.43 3.04 5.20
C LYS A 99 -11.03 4.50 5.34
N ARG A 100 -11.67 5.41 4.62
CA ARG A 100 -11.42 6.85 4.73
C ARG A 100 -11.77 7.41 6.10
N ASP A 101 -12.88 6.96 6.69
CA ASP A 101 -13.28 7.33 8.05
C ASP A 101 -12.29 6.82 9.10
N ALA A 102 -11.72 5.62 8.91
CA ALA A 102 -10.67 5.12 9.77
C ALA A 102 -9.40 5.99 9.71
N ILE A 103 -9.02 6.51 8.53
CA ILE A 103 -7.92 7.48 8.40
C ILE A 103 -8.25 8.78 9.16
N ARG A 104 -9.48 9.31 9.04
CA ARG A 104 -9.92 10.50 9.79
C ARG A 104 -9.85 10.31 11.30
N ALA A 105 -10.10 9.11 11.80
CA ALA A 105 -10.01 8.80 13.23
C ALA A 105 -8.58 8.92 13.78
N HIS A 106 -7.55 8.91 12.93
CA HIS A 106 -6.16 9.15 13.31
C HIS A 106 -5.80 10.64 13.36
N ALA A 107 -6.71 11.49 13.83
CA ALA A 107 -6.59 12.95 13.80
C ALA A 107 -5.36 13.51 14.53
N SER A 108 -4.74 12.76 15.43
CA SER A 108 -3.47 13.14 16.07
C SER A 108 -2.25 13.03 15.16
N GLN A 109 -2.37 12.32 14.03
CA GLN A 109 -1.26 12.05 13.10
C GLN A 109 -1.59 12.41 11.65
N VAL A 110 -2.87 12.45 11.31
CA VAL A 110 -3.36 12.76 9.97
C VAL A 110 -4.19 14.04 10.04
N ALA A 111 -3.66 15.15 9.54
CA ALA A 111 -4.36 16.41 9.46
C ALA A 111 -5.58 16.31 8.52
N ALA A 112 -6.62 17.12 8.78
CA ALA A 112 -7.85 17.10 7.98
C ALA A 112 -7.63 17.50 6.51
N ASP A 113 -6.60 18.28 6.22
CA ASP A 113 -6.13 18.71 4.90
C ASP A 113 -4.99 17.85 4.35
N SER A 114 -4.71 16.71 4.98
CA SER A 114 -3.69 15.79 4.48
C SER A 114 -4.03 15.26 3.09
N PHE A 115 -2.99 14.93 2.32
CA PHE A 115 -3.11 14.32 1.00
C PHE A 115 -4.17 13.20 0.95
N PHE A 116 -4.20 12.32 1.94
CA PHE A 116 -5.17 11.22 2.01
C PHE A 116 -6.62 11.67 2.12
N LEU A 117 -6.88 12.76 2.87
CA LEU A 117 -8.23 13.25 3.14
C LEU A 117 -8.69 14.34 2.17
N ALA A 118 -7.78 15.05 1.54
CA ALA A 118 -8.06 16.06 0.52
C ALA A 118 -8.40 15.47 -0.86
N MET A 119 -7.99 14.21 -1.10
CA MET A 119 -8.18 13.53 -2.38
C MET A 119 -9.68 13.36 -2.73
N PRO A 120 -10.11 13.60 -4.00
CA PRO A 120 -11.47 13.29 -4.45
C PRO A 120 -11.84 11.81 -4.23
N ASP A 121 -13.12 11.51 -4.03
CA ASP A 121 -13.58 10.15 -3.69
C ASP A 121 -13.19 9.11 -4.76
N GLU A 122 -13.32 9.45 -6.03
CA GLU A 122 -12.95 8.56 -7.14
C GLU A 122 -11.45 8.28 -7.15
N THR A 123 -10.63 9.30 -6.97
CA THR A 123 -9.16 9.16 -6.91
C THR A 123 -8.76 8.35 -5.67
N PHE A 124 -9.40 8.60 -4.53
CA PHE A 124 -9.16 7.83 -3.32
C PHE A 124 -9.52 6.34 -3.51
N ALA A 125 -10.65 6.05 -4.13
CA ALA A 125 -11.06 4.68 -4.43
C ALA A 125 -10.11 3.99 -5.42
N ALA A 126 -9.66 4.69 -6.45
CA ALA A 126 -8.68 4.16 -7.41
C ALA A 126 -7.32 3.88 -6.78
N THR A 127 -6.90 4.72 -5.82
CA THR A 127 -5.59 4.60 -5.17
C THR A 127 -5.59 3.56 -4.04
N PHE A 128 -6.65 3.53 -3.23
CA PHE A 128 -6.72 2.76 -1.98
C PHE A 128 -7.78 1.67 -1.99
N GLY A 129 -8.44 1.42 -3.11
CA GLY A 129 -9.50 0.42 -3.25
C GLY A 129 -9.01 -1.03 -3.25
N THR A 130 -7.70 -1.26 -3.33
CA THR A 130 -7.11 -2.59 -3.20
C THR A 130 -6.15 -2.62 -2.02
N GLU A 131 -6.27 -3.63 -1.17
CA GLU A 131 -5.30 -3.93 -0.12
C GLU A 131 -4.45 -5.14 -0.51
N TRP A 132 -3.15 -5.03 -0.25
CA TRP A 132 -2.15 -5.97 -0.70
C TRP A 132 -1.53 -6.71 0.47
N PHE A 133 -1.39 -8.04 0.30
CA PHE A 133 -0.82 -8.89 1.35
C PHE A 133 0.13 -9.93 0.79
N VAL A 134 1.05 -10.37 1.66
CA VAL A 134 1.95 -11.48 1.40
C VAL A 134 1.76 -12.56 2.44
N ASP A 135 1.55 -13.78 1.98
CA ASP A 135 1.69 -15.00 2.77
C ASP A 135 3.10 -15.54 2.57
N PRO A 136 3.99 -15.43 3.57
CA PRO A 136 5.36 -15.91 3.43
C PRO A 136 5.45 -17.45 3.32
N GLY A 137 4.39 -18.17 3.66
CA GLY A 137 4.30 -19.62 3.53
C GLY A 137 3.85 -20.12 2.16
N ARG A 138 3.35 -19.23 1.29
CA ARG A 138 2.93 -19.61 -0.07
C ARG A 138 4.09 -19.55 -1.06
N PRO A 139 4.21 -20.54 -1.98
CA PRO A 139 5.12 -20.43 -3.11
C PRO A 139 4.76 -19.21 -3.97
N ARG A 140 5.75 -18.43 -4.35
CA ARG A 140 5.59 -17.20 -5.16
C ARG A 140 5.52 -17.48 -6.67
N ASN A 141 4.99 -18.64 -7.07
CA ASN A 141 4.98 -19.12 -8.44
C ASN A 141 3.73 -18.68 -9.19
N GLY A 142 3.62 -17.40 -9.47
CA GLY A 142 2.54 -16.88 -10.29
C GLY A 142 1.29 -16.50 -9.49
N ARG A 143 0.67 -15.45 -9.97
CA ARG A 143 -0.50 -14.79 -9.46
C ARG A 143 -1.65 -15.73 -9.14
N THR A 144 -1.84 -16.03 -7.90
CA THR A 144 -3.16 -16.27 -7.39
C THR A 144 -3.47 -15.09 -6.46
N GLN A 145 -3.99 -14.04 -7.04
CA GLN A 145 -4.70 -13.05 -6.26
C GLN A 145 -5.91 -13.78 -5.69
N SER A 146 -5.82 -14.16 -4.45
CA SER A 146 -6.91 -14.76 -3.70
C SER A 146 -7.45 -13.69 -2.79
N ASP A 147 -8.74 -13.52 -2.76
CA ASP A 147 -9.49 -12.79 -1.75
C ASP A 147 -9.62 -13.59 -0.44
N ASP A 148 -9.17 -14.85 -0.44
CA ASP A 148 -9.20 -15.77 0.70
C ASP A 148 -8.11 -15.48 1.75
N LEU A 149 -7.98 -14.22 2.18
CA LEU A 149 -6.97 -13.80 3.15
C LEU A 149 -7.06 -14.52 4.51
N LEU A 150 -8.24 -15.01 4.86
CA LEU A 150 -8.54 -15.60 6.17
C LEU A 150 -8.64 -17.13 6.17
N LEU A 151 -8.63 -17.77 5.02
CA LEU A 151 -8.84 -19.20 4.86
C LEU A 151 -7.52 -19.93 4.58
N ALA A 152 -6.65 -20.04 5.59
CA ALA A 152 -5.50 -20.93 5.56
C ALA A 152 -5.20 -21.46 6.95
#